data_6c90852587f943f0cc5ca608127caeb2
#
_entry.id   6c90852587f943f0cc5ca608127caeb2
#
_cell.length_a   1.000
_cell.length_b   1.000
_cell.length_c   1.000
_cell.angle_alpha   90.00
_cell.angle_beta   90.00
_cell.angle_gamma   90.00
#
_symmetry.space_group_name_H-M   'P 1'
#
loop_
_entity.id
_entity.type
_entity.pdbx_description
1 polymer ?
#
loop_
_entity_poly.entity_id
_entity_poly.type
_entity_poly.pdbx_seq_one_letter_code
_entity_poly.pdbx_strand_id
1 'polypeptide(L)'
;MRLINGLAATVIGVTVILVQPQNTAALDGQQINNIAKQITVKIDGQNQGTGIIVNKAGNRYTVLTNHHVVREKGKYILITPDGKKYNFNSSDIKKLPNLDLAIVQFISNDNYTVATLGDSNKLTESTPIYNAGWSVNDTLCLKGCYRFYDGIINGISPNPQEGYALIISNNTLPGMSGGPILNAQGELVGINGLSVSNGNSRAVDFAGIPINEYKKYQNIFIVSQPTPTPQPNPDNTFNFTLAQTLADHSGDVNSVAWSPDGSTLASGSDDRTIKIWDGRTGNLLGTLSGHSRLVWSVAWSPDGRTLASGSDDKTIKIWDGRTGNLLRTLSGHSNWVRSVAWSPDGSTLASGSVDNTIKIWRVSGR
;
A
#
# COMPACT_ATOMS: atom_id res chain seq x y z
N MET A 1 -22.03 47.70 59.39
CA MET A 1 -23.10 46.74 59.80
C MET A 1 -23.68 46.08 58.61
N ARG A 2 -23.68 44.75 58.57
CA ARG A 2 -24.17 43.81 57.63
C ARG A 2 -23.28 43.47 56.37
N LEU A 3 -22.59 42.37 56.56
CA LEU A 3 -22.07 41.48 55.51
C LEU A 3 -23.22 40.92 54.61
N ILE A 4 -22.97 40.84 53.32
CA ILE A 4 -23.68 39.92 52.45
C ILE A 4 -22.65 39.12 51.68
N ASN A 5 -22.64 37.81 51.93
CA ASN A 5 -21.88 36.79 51.19
C ASN A 5 -22.43 36.65 49.77
N GLY A 6 -21.61 36.79 48.77
CA GLY A 6 -21.93 36.44 47.40
C GLY A 6 -21.13 35.22 46.96
N LEU A 7 -21.80 34.10 46.70
CA LEU A 7 -21.22 32.88 46.13
C LEU A 7 -20.59 33.19 44.76
N ALA A 8 -19.32 32.83 44.61
CA ALA A 8 -18.68 32.76 43.30
C ALA A 8 -19.07 31.43 42.62
N ALA A 9 -19.84 31.47 41.58
CA ALA A 9 -20.10 30.34 40.72
C ALA A 9 -18.94 30.22 39.70
N THR A 10 -18.16 29.16 39.82
CA THR A 10 -17.10 28.83 38.86
C THR A 10 -17.78 28.20 37.63
N VAL A 11 -17.85 28.93 36.52
CA VAL A 11 -18.26 28.41 35.23
C VAL A 11 -17.07 27.68 34.61
N ILE A 12 -17.12 26.35 34.55
CA ILE A 12 -16.17 25.57 33.81
C ILE A 12 -16.51 25.73 32.32
N GLY A 13 -15.78 26.58 31.64
CA GLY A 13 -15.87 26.77 30.20
C GLY A 13 -15.33 25.53 29.49
N VAL A 14 -16.20 24.72 28.89
CA VAL A 14 -15.82 23.68 27.92
C VAL A 14 -15.41 24.39 26.64
N THR A 15 -14.11 24.50 26.39
CA THR A 15 -13.58 24.97 25.11
C THR A 15 -13.76 23.83 24.10
N VAL A 16 -14.81 23.89 23.30
CA VAL A 16 -14.95 23.03 22.12
C VAL A 16 -13.93 23.52 21.10
N ILE A 17 -12.81 22.79 20.98
CA ILE A 17 -11.87 22.98 19.87
C ILE A 17 -12.56 22.41 18.63
N LEU A 18 -13.19 23.27 17.83
CA LEU A 18 -13.58 22.96 16.49
C LEU A 18 -12.29 22.75 15.68
N VAL A 19 -11.90 21.51 15.49
CA VAL A 19 -10.90 21.15 14.48
C VAL A 19 -11.56 21.42 13.13
N GLN A 20 -11.28 22.59 12.58
CA GLN A 20 -11.64 22.86 11.18
C GLN A 20 -10.82 21.89 10.31
N PRO A 21 -11.44 21.23 9.31
CA PRO A 21 -10.68 20.48 8.33
C PRO A 21 -9.69 21.46 7.69
N GLN A 22 -8.41 21.17 7.77
CA GLN A 22 -7.38 21.93 7.05
C GLN A 22 -7.70 21.74 5.56
N ASN A 23 -8.35 22.71 4.94
CA ASN A 23 -8.32 22.87 3.50
C ASN A 23 -6.84 23.10 3.13
N THR A 24 -6.15 22.08 2.64
CA THR A 24 -4.85 22.27 2.03
C THR A 24 -5.03 23.25 0.87
N ALA A 25 -4.34 24.39 0.95
CA ALA A 25 -4.42 25.40 -0.11
C ALA A 25 -4.05 24.76 -1.46
N ALA A 26 -4.71 25.20 -2.52
CA ALA A 26 -4.37 24.76 -3.88
C ALA A 26 -2.90 25.13 -4.18
N LEU A 27 -2.18 24.18 -4.74
CA LEU A 27 -0.80 24.37 -5.19
C LEU A 27 -0.80 25.12 -6.54
N ASP A 28 0.27 25.85 -6.83
CA ASP A 28 0.46 26.39 -8.15
C ASP A 28 0.89 25.33 -9.17
N GLY A 29 0.75 25.63 -10.47
CA GLY A 29 1.08 24.68 -11.53
C GLY A 29 2.55 24.22 -11.52
N GLN A 30 3.48 25.05 -11.05
CA GLN A 30 4.90 24.69 -10.94
C GLN A 30 5.13 23.67 -9.80
N GLN A 31 4.46 23.85 -8.67
CA GLN A 31 4.52 22.92 -7.54
C GLN A 31 3.94 21.57 -7.95
N ILE A 32 2.79 21.55 -8.64
CA ILE A 32 2.17 20.31 -9.13
C ILE A 32 3.07 19.62 -10.17
N ASN A 33 3.68 20.37 -11.08
CA ASN A 33 4.65 19.83 -12.05
C ASN A 33 5.86 19.20 -11.37
N ASN A 34 6.37 19.78 -10.29
CA ASN A 34 7.48 19.22 -9.52
C ASN A 34 7.07 17.88 -8.86
N ILE A 35 5.85 17.80 -8.31
CA ILE A 35 5.30 16.55 -7.80
C ILE A 35 5.20 15.51 -8.93
N ALA A 36 4.60 15.89 -10.06
CA ALA A 36 4.43 15.01 -11.21
C ALA A 36 5.77 14.43 -11.69
N LYS A 37 6.81 15.25 -11.80
CA LYS A 37 8.16 14.80 -12.19
C LYS A 37 8.75 13.76 -11.23
N GLN A 38 8.50 13.90 -9.94
CA GLN A 38 9.06 13.00 -8.91
C GLN A 38 8.40 11.63 -8.89
N ILE A 39 7.11 11.54 -9.25
CA ILE A 39 6.34 10.30 -9.21
C ILE A 39 6.22 9.58 -10.56
N THR A 40 6.67 10.24 -11.66
CA THR A 40 6.47 9.74 -13.03
C THR A 40 7.72 9.03 -13.54
N VAL A 41 7.54 7.84 -14.08
CA VAL A 41 8.59 7.04 -14.71
C VAL A 41 8.31 6.89 -16.21
N LYS A 42 9.38 6.79 -17.03
CA LYS A 42 9.24 6.42 -18.43
C LYS A 42 9.28 4.90 -18.57
N ILE A 43 8.42 4.35 -19.40
CA ILE A 43 8.44 2.95 -19.81
C ILE A 43 8.85 2.87 -21.27
N ASP A 44 9.91 2.11 -21.55
CA ASP A 44 10.50 1.92 -22.87
C ASP A 44 10.52 0.43 -23.20
N GLY A 45 10.17 0.04 -24.43
CA GLY A 45 10.09 -1.35 -24.84
C GLY A 45 9.45 -1.51 -26.22
N GLN A 46 8.63 -2.55 -26.40
CA GLN A 46 7.86 -2.76 -27.63
C GLN A 46 6.89 -1.59 -27.88
N ASN A 47 6.24 -1.14 -26.85
CA ASN A 47 5.53 0.13 -26.79
C ASN A 47 6.24 1.05 -25.80
N GLN A 48 6.03 2.33 -25.98
CA GLN A 48 6.56 3.37 -25.09
C GLN A 48 5.39 4.03 -24.33
N GLY A 49 5.62 4.36 -23.08
CA GLY A 49 4.60 4.99 -22.25
C GLY A 49 5.16 5.58 -20.97
N THR A 50 4.25 5.89 -20.11
CA THR A 50 4.49 6.50 -18.81
C THR A 50 3.96 5.58 -17.71
N GLY A 51 4.55 5.66 -16.53
CA GLY A 51 4.05 5.00 -15.32
C GLY A 51 4.13 5.93 -14.13
N ILE A 52 3.47 5.54 -13.04
CA ILE A 52 3.37 6.31 -11.80
C ILE A 52 3.82 5.44 -10.64
N ILE A 53 4.74 5.92 -9.82
CA ILE A 53 5.13 5.24 -8.58
C ILE A 53 4.00 5.43 -7.57
N VAL A 54 3.24 4.36 -7.26
CA VAL A 54 2.03 4.42 -6.43
C VAL A 54 2.16 3.75 -5.08
N ASN A 55 3.22 2.97 -4.86
CA ASN A 55 3.47 2.32 -3.57
C ASN A 55 4.95 1.98 -3.39
N LYS A 56 5.36 1.90 -2.11
CA LYS A 56 6.68 1.43 -1.67
C LYS A 56 6.49 0.48 -0.48
N ALA A 57 7.08 -0.69 -0.56
CA ALA A 57 7.14 -1.66 0.54
C ALA A 57 8.60 -2.13 0.70
N GLY A 58 9.28 -1.65 1.74
CA GLY A 58 10.72 -1.82 1.88
C GLY A 58 11.48 -1.16 0.72
N ASN A 59 12.22 -1.95 -0.04
CA ASN A 59 12.93 -1.50 -1.25
C ASN A 59 12.19 -1.82 -2.56
N ARG A 60 10.96 -2.35 -2.48
CA ARG A 60 10.12 -2.68 -3.64
C ARG A 60 9.17 -1.53 -3.94
N TYR A 61 9.24 -1.02 -5.14
CA TYR A 61 8.37 0.01 -5.67
C TYR A 61 7.32 -0.60 -6.61
N THR A 62 6.11 -0.08 -6.55
CA THR A 62 5.00 -0.45 -7.44
C THR A 62 4.71 0.71 -8.37
N VAL A 63 4.73 0.42 -9.66
CA VAL A 63 4.40 1.36 -10.74
C VAL A 63 3.08 0.96 -11.36
N LEU A 64 2.18 1.90 -11.48
CA LEU A 64 0.91 1.79 -12.18
C LEU A 64 1.06 2.41 -13.58
N THR A 65 0.54 1.72 -14.60
CA THR A 65 0.52 2.19 -15.99
C THR A 65 -0.70 1.65 -16.71
N ASN A 66 -0.95 2.06 -17.96
CA ASN A 66 -1.95 1.40 -18.77
C ASN A 66 -1.47 0.02 -19.25
N HIS A 67 -2.38 -0.92 -19.34
CA HIS A 67 -2.05 -2.26 -19.83
C HIS A 67 -1.59 -2.25 -21.29
N HIS A 68 -2.22 -1.43 -22.15
CA HIS A 68 -1.83 -1.35 -23.57
C HIS A 68 -0.37 -0.88 -23.78
N VAL A 69 0.23 -0.18 -22.80
CA VAL A 69 1.66 0.23 -22.83
C VAL A 69 2.57 -1.00 -22.72
N VAL A 70 2.17 -1.98 -21.92
CA VAL A 70 3.04 -3.10 -21.52
C VAL A 70 2.51 -4.49 -21.93
N ARG A 71 1.45 -4.57 -22.76
CA ARG A 71 0.79 -5.82 -23.12
C ARG A 71 1.57 -6.71 -24.08
N GLU A 72 2.48 -6.13 -24.86
CA GLU A 72 3.23 -6.87 -25.87
C GLU A 72 4.30 -7.76 -25.20
N LYS A 73 4.54 -8.93 -25.80
CA LYS A 73 5.57 -9.84 -25.28
C LYS A 73 6.96 -9.25 -25.54
N GLY A 74 7.79 -9.22 -24.51
CA GLY A 74 9.16 -8.73 -24.65
C GLY A 74 9.77 -8.19 -23.37
N LYS A 75 10.89 -7.50 -23.55
CA LYS A 75 11.64 -6.82 -22.51
C LYS A 75 11.25 -5.35 -22.48
N TYR A 76 11.15 -4.82 -21.29
CA TYR A 76 10.85 -3.42 -21.03
C TYR A 76 11.90 -2.83 -20.10
N ILE A 77 12.06 -1.53 -20.19
CA ILE A 77 12.94 -0.73 -19.34
C ILE A 77 12.09 0.34 -18.67
N LEU A 78 12.10 0.36 -17.34
CA LEU A 78 11.56 1.45 -16.55
C LEU A 78 12.69 2.42 -16.26
N ILE A 79 12.47 3.70 -16.53
CA ILE A 79 13.43 4.78 -16.29
C ILE A 79 12.84 5.72 -15.25
N THR A 80 13.51 5.79 -14.10
CA THR A 80 13.10 6.60 -12.95
C THR A 80 13.41 8.08 -13.12
N PRO A 81 12.89 8.98 -12.28
CA PRO A 81 13.13 10.42 -12.38
C PRO A 81 14.60 10.82 -12.36
N ASP A 82 15.46 10.06 -11.70
CA ASP A 82 16.92 10.25 -11.66
C ASP A 82 17.67 9.62 -12.86
N GLY A 83 16.92 9.04 -13.81
CA GLY A 83 17.47 8.43 -15.03
C GLY A 83 17.98 7.00 -14.87
N LYS A 84 17.86 6.38 -13.71
CA LYS A 84 18.22 4.97 -13.50
C LYS A 84 17.27 4.04 -14.25
N LYS A 85 17.81 2.90 -14.71
CA LYS A 85 17.12 1.94 -15.56
C LYS A 85 16.90 0.63 -14.83
N TYR A 86 15.66 0.13 -14.86
CA TYR A 86 15.25 -1.14 -14.28
C TYR A 86 14.59 -1.99 -15.37
N ASN A 87 15.13 -3.19 -15.60
CA ASN A 87 14.59 -4.10 -16.60
C ASN A 87 13.47 -4.93 -16.00
N PHE A 88 12.43 -5.20 -16.79
CA PHE A 88 11.37 -6.16 -16.48
C PHE A 88 10.88 -6.84 -17.75
N ASN A 89 10.23 -7.97 -17.61
CA ASN A 89 9.70 -8.75 -18.71
C ASN A 89 8.17 -8.71 -18.71
N SER A 90 7.55 -9.07 -19.83
CA SER A 90 6.10 -9.19 -19.91
C SER A 90 5.49 -10.19 -18.91
N SER A 91 6.28 -11.17 -18.42
CA SER A 91 5.87 -12.10 -17.35
C SER A 91 5.72 -11.43 -15.98
N ASP A 92 6.37 -10.30 -15.77
CA ASP A 92 6.39 -9.58 -14.48
C ASP A 92 5.22 -8.58 -14.36
N ILE A 93 4.46 -8.45 -15.44
CA ILE A 93 3.34 -7.51 -15.57
C ILE A 93 2.06 -8.13 -15.02
N LYS A 94 1.36 -7.40 -14.17
CA LYS A 94 0.06 -7.80 -13.64
C LYS A 94 -1.03 -6.89 -14.17
N LYS A 95 -1.83 -7.41 -15.09
CA LYS A 95 -3.04 -6.72 -15.58
C LYS A 95 -4.09 -6.68 -14.49
N LEU A 96 -4.77 -5.53 -14.33
CA LEU A 96 -5.94 -5.39 -13.49
C LEU A 96 -7.20 -5.89 -14.22
N PRO A 97 -8.07 -6.69 -13.56
CA PRO A 97 -9.29 -7.21 -14.20
C PRO A 97 -10.20 -6.07 -14.69
N ASN A 98 -10.72 -6.22 -15.91
CA ASN A 98 -11.67 -5.30 -16.54
C ASN A 98 -11.20 -3.83 -16.68
N LEU A 99 -9.91 -3.58 -16.50
CA LEU A 99 -9.31 -2.25 -16.62
C LEU A 99 -8.15 -2.29 -17.62
N ASP A 100 -7.96 -1.20 -18.34
CA ASP A 100 -6.71 -0.98 -19.09
C ASP A 100 -5.62 -0.45 -18.17
N LEU A 101 -5.43 -1.13 -17.05
CA LEU A 101 -4.38 -0.86 -16.07
C LEU A 101 -3.51 -2.08 -15.84
N ALA A 102 -2.24 -1.84 -15.59
CA ALA A 102 -1.27 -2.85 -15.22
C ALA A 102 -0.33 -2.36 -14.13
N ILE A 103 0.17 -3.30 -13.36
CA ILE A 103 1.17 -3.07 -12.32
C ILE A 103 2.49 -3.70 -12.73
N VAL A 104 3.56 -2.94 -12.56
CA VAL A 104 4.95 -3.36 -12.68
C VAL A 104 5.65 -3.07 -11.37
N GLN A 105 6.60 -3.90 -10.98
CA GLN A 105 7.38 -3.69 -9.77
C GLN A 105 8.88 -3.65 -10.10
N PHE A 106 9.61 -2.82 -9.36
CA PHE A 106 11.07 -2.81 -9.39
C PHE A 106 11.64 -2.69 -7.97
N ILE A 107 12.89 -3.10 -7.81
CA ILE A 107 13.60 -3.05 -6.53
C ILE A 107 14.67 -1.98 -6.61
N SER A 108 14.72 -1.11 -5.62
CA SER A 108 15.76 -0.08 -5.50
C SER A 108 16.01 0.29 -4.04
N ASN A 109 17.26 0.54 -3.71
CA ASN A 109 17.64 1.12 -2.43
C ASN A 109 17.60 2.66 -2.43
N ASP A 110 17.35 3.27 -3.59
CA ASP A 110 17.14 4.70 -3.69
C ASP A 110 15.76 5.09 -3.15
N ASN A 111 15.61 6.34 -2.76
CA ASN A 111 14.36 6.83 -2.21
C ASN A 111 13.58 7.63 -3.26
N TYR A 112 12.62 6.99 -3.93
CA TYR A 112 11.72 7.64 -4.87
C TYR A 112 10.43 8.10 -4.17
N THR A 113 9.90 9.21 -4.65
CA THR A 113 8.61 9.74 -4.18
C THR A 113 7.47 8.86 -4.66
N VAL A 114 6.55 8.54 -3.76
CA VAL A 114 5.31 7.81 -4.05
C VAL A 114 4.17 8.81 -4.19
N ALA A 115 3.30 8.60 -5.17
CA ALA A 115 2.14 9.45 -5.40
C ALA A 115 1.16 9.39 -4.21
N THR A 116 0.72 10.55 -3.74
CA THR A 116 -0.43 10.64 -2.83
C THR A 116 -1.71 10.36 -3.60
N LEU A 117 -2.48 9.36 -3.18
CA LEU A 117 -3.70 8.98 -3.86
C LEU A 117 -4.89 9.82 -3.38
N GLY A 118 -5.41 10.66 -4.27
CA GLY A 118 -6.61 11.45 -4.05
C GLY A 118 -7.90 10.62 -4.17
N ASP A 119 -9.04 11.28 -4.08
CA ASP A 119 -10.37 10.66 -4.20
C ASP A 119 -11.05 11.11 -5.49
N SER A 120 -11.11 10.22 -6.50
CA SER A 120 -11.73 10.52 -7.80
C SER A 120 -13.26 10.64 -7.75
N ASN A 121 -13.93 10.21 -6.66
CA ASN A 121 -15.36 10.44 -6.50
C ASN A 121 -15.71 11.91 -6.21
N LYS A 122 -14.72 12.72 -5.86
CA LYS A 122 -14.89 14.17 -5.66
C LYS A 122 -14.75 14.98 -6.93
N LEU A 123 -14.36 14.34 -8.03
CA LEU A 123 -14.25 15.01 -9.33
C LEU A 123 -15.63 15.31 -9.89
N THR A 124 -15.78 16.51 -10.39
CA THR A 124 -16.95 16.98 -11.12
C THR A 124 -16.51 17.68 -12.39
N GLU A 125 -17.44 17.94 -13.28
CA GLU A 125 -17.20 18.78 -14.45
C GLU A 125 -16.60 20.13 -14.03
N SER A 126 -15.72 20.65 -14.86
CA SER A 126 -14.92 21.86 -14.62
C SER A 126 -13.89 21.76 -13.47
N THR A 127 -13.71 20.60 -12.83
CA THR A 127 -12.63 20.41 -11.84
C THR A 127 -11.28 20.59 -12.51
N PRO A 128 -10.40 21.51 -12.02
CA PRO A 128 -9.04 21.66 -12.53
C PRO A 128 -8.20 20.41 -12.33
N ILE A 129 -7.51 20.02 -13.38
CA ILE A 129 -6.60 18.85 -13.36
C ILE A 129 -5.31 19.16 -14.11
N TYR A 130 -4.30 18.34 -13.84
CA TYR A 130 -2.98 18.43 -14.47
C TYR A 130 -2.57 17.03 -14.90
N ASN A 131 -2.19 16.84 -16.18
CA ASN A 131 -1.65 15.59 -16.63
C ASN A 131 -0.18 15.72 -17.03
N ALA A 132 0.56 14.63 -16.82
CA ALA A 132 1.98 14.58 -17.12
C ALA A 132 2.37 13.22 -17.74
N GLY A 133 3.48 13.22 -18.48
CA GLY A 133 3.98 12.00 -19.08
C GLY A 133 5.13 12.24 -20.06
N TRP A 134 5.65 11.15 -20.59
CA TRP A 134 6.75 11.17 -21.57
C TRP A 134 6.18 11.00 -22.96
N SER A 135 6.21 12.05 -23.79
CA SER A 135 5.81 11.95 -25.20
C SER A 135 6.84 11.18 -26.00
N VAL A 136 6.39 10.48 -27.04
CA VAL A 136 7.24 9.78 -28.01
C VAL A 136 6.90 10.25 -29.41
N ASN A 137 7.83 10.11 -30.35
CA ASN A 137 7.70 10.56 -31.75
C ASN A 137 7.35 12.05 -31.87
N ASP A 138 7.81 12.85 -30.93
CA ASP A 138 7.62 14.28 -30.93
C ASP A 138 8.65 14.91 -31.88
N THR A 139 8.20 15.71 -32.84
CA THR A 139 9.08 16.39 -33.81
C THR A 139 10.11 17.30 -33.14
N LEU A 140 9.80 17.78 -31.93
CA LEU A 140 10.69 18.63 -31.15
C LEU A 140 11.61 17.83 -30.23
N CYS A 141 11.32 16.54 -30.01
CA CYS A 141 12.02 15.69 -29.04
C CYS A 141 12.10 14.24 -29.53
N LEU A 142 13.01 13.94 -30.43
CA LEU A 142 13.17 12.62 -31.08
C LEU A 142 13.39 11.45 -30.10
N LYS A 143 13.83 11.69 -28.86
CA LYS A 143 14.02 10.68 -27.81
C LYS A 143 12.93 10.68 -26.75
N GLY A 144 11.84 11.42 -27.00
CA GLY A 144 10.75 11.64 -26.05
C GLY A 144 11.06 12.75 -25.05
N CYS A 145 10.06 13.59 -24.78
CA CYS A 145 10.09 14.68 -23.80
C CYS A 145 9.07 14.44 -22.69
N TYR A 146 9.43 14.85 -21.50
CA TYR A 146 8.45 15.03 -20.46
C TYR A 146 7.52 16.21 -20.82
N ARG A 147 6.22 15.99 -20.67
CA ARG A 147 5.14 16.95 -20.93
C ARG A 147 4.30 17.13 -19.69
N PHE A 148 3.81 18.34 -19.50
CA PHE A 148 2.90 18.70 -18.41
C PHE A 148 1.86 19.67 -18.96
N TYR A 149 0.60 19.35 -18.77
CA TYR A 149 -0.54 20.15 -19.26
C TYR A 149 -1.54 20.35 -18.14
N ASP A 150 -2.08 21.56 -18.06
CA ASP A 150 -3.27 21.92 -17.27
C ASP A 150 -4.54 21.75 -18.11
N GLY A 151 -5.65 21.54 -17.44
CA GLY A 151 -6.96 21.39 -18.04
C GLY A 151 -8.04 21.18 -17.00
N ILE A 152 -9.18 20.65 -17.44
CA ILE A 152 -10.33 20.38 -16.60
C ILE A 152 -10.95 19.01 -16.93
N ILE A 153 -11.76 18.52 -16.02
CA ILE A 153 -12.71 17.44 -16.30
C ILE A 153 -13.85 18.01 -17.18
N ASN A 154 -13.99 17.51 -18.40
CA ASN A 154 -15.07 17.86 -19.31
C ASN A 154 -16.34 17.06 -19.03
N GLY A 155 -16.22 15.86 -18.49
CA GLY A 155 -17.35 14.99 -18.18
C GLY A 155 -16.91 13.70 -17.53
N ILE A 156 -17.88 12.95 -17.02
CA ILE A 156 -17.67 11.62 -16.43
C ILE A 156 -18.60 10.65 -17.14
N SER A 157 -18.04 9.63 -17.79
CA SER A 157 -18.80 8.59 -18.49
C SER A 157 -19.55 7.70 -17.50
N PRO A 158 -20.86 7.52 -17.64
CA PRO A 158 -21.64 6.61 -16.80
C PRO A 158 -21.40 5.12 -17.14
N ASN A 159 -20.88 4.82 -18.34
CA ASN A 159 -20.63 3.47 -18.84
C ASN A 159 -19.20 3.35 -19.35
N PRO A 160 -18.21 3.36 -18.44
CA PRO A 160 -16.80 3.33 -18.82
C PRO A 160 -16.42 1.97 -19.42
N GLN A 161 -15.74 1.99 -20.58
CA GLN A 161 -15.11 0.79 -21.14
C GLN A 161 -13.68 0.70 -20.63
N GLU A 162 -13.26 -0.48 -20.19
CA GLU A 162 -11.92 -0.73 -19.62
C GLU A 162 -11.52 0.27 -18.51
N GLY A 163 -12.51 0.88 -17.84
CA GLY A 163 -12.34 1.84 -16.75
C GLY A 163 -12.23 3.30 -17.17
N TYR A 164 -12.23 3.65 -18.45
CA TYR A 164 -12.09 5.02 -18.94
C TYR A 164 -13.36 5.85 -18.70
N ALA A 165 -13.45 6.49 -17.54
CA ALA A 165 -14.59 7.29 -17.13
C ALA A 165 -14.35 8.80 -17.19
N LEU A 166 -13.12 9.28 -17.00
CA LEU A 166 -12.81 10.71 -16.98
C LEU A 166 -12.62 11.22 -18.41
N ILE A 167 -13.45 12.16 -18.85
CA ILE A 167 -13.26 12.90 -20.10
C ILE A 167 -12.54 14.20 -19.74
N ILE A 168 -11.36 14.41 -20.32
CA ILE A 168 -10.46 15.50 -19.95
C ILE A 168 -10.19 16.44 -21.13
N SER A 169 -9.96 17.71 -20.84
CA SER A 169 -9.65 18.73 -21.85
C SER A 169 -8.16 18.80 -22.22
N ASN A 170 -7.30 18.19 -21.39
CA ASN A 170 -5.85 18.27 -21.59
C ASN A 170 -5.44 17.53 -22.86
N ASN A 171 -4.52 18.12 -23.62
CA ASN A 171 -3.86 17.41 -24.71
C ASN A 171 -3.09 16.22 -24.18
N THR A 172 -3.17 15.11 -24.89
CA THR A 172 -2.40 13.89 -24.61
C THR A 172 -1.64 13.50 -25.88
N LEU A 173 -0.34 13.35 -25.76
CA LEU A 173 0.52 12.90 -26.87
C LEU A 173 0.80 11.40 -26.72
N PRO A 174 1.10 10.71 -27.85
CA PRO A 174 1.58 9.33 -27.79
C PRO A 174 2.75 9.18 -26.80
N GLY A 175 2.72 8.15 -25.97
CA GLY A 175 3.68 7.91 -24.89
C GLY A 175 3.30 8.49 -23.52
N MET A 176 2.33 9.41 -23.44
CA MET A 176 1.82 9.91 -22.16
C MET A 176 0.83 8.95 -21.49
N SER A 177 0.38 7.92 -22.18
CA SER A 177 -0.47 6.85 -21.61
C SER A 177 0.19 6.22 -20.38
N GLY A 178 -0.58 6.05 -19.30
CA GLY A 178 -0.12 5.58 -18.01
C GLY A 178 0.41 6.69 -17.09
N GLY A 179 0.41 7.94 -17.53
CA GLY A 179 0.84 9.10 -16.75
C GLY A 179 -0.23 9.57 -15.76
N PRO A 180 0.17 10.38 -14.75
CA PRO A 180 -0.73 10.87 -13.72
C PRO A 180 -1.69 11.95 -14.23
N ILE A 181 -2.92 11.90 -13.72
CA ILE A 181 -3.86 13.03 -13.67
C ILE A 181 -3.91 13.46 -12.20
N LEU A 182 -3.47 14.68 -11.92
CA LEU A 182 -3.39 15.25 -10.57
C LEU A 182 -4.46 16.32 -10.37
N ASN A 183 -4.94 16.47 -9.14
CA ASN A 183 -5.80 17.60 -8.74
C ASN A 183 -4.96 18.81 -8.30
N ALA A 184 -5.62 19.90 -7.91
CA ALA A 184 -4.99 21.14 -7.44
C ALA A 184 -4.23 20.99 -6.09
N GLN A 185 -4.34 19.87 -5.41
CA GLN A 185 -3.56 19.51 -4.21
C GLN A 185 -2.33 18.65 -4.54
N GLY A 186 -2.10 18.34 -5.84
CA GLY A 186 -1.02 17.45 -6.28
C GLY A 186 -1.30 15.96 -6.01
N GLU A 187 -2.53 15.60 -5.69
CA GLU A 187 -2.93 14.21 -5.45
C GLU A 187 -3.30 13.53 -6.77
N LEU A 188 -2.94 12.24 -6.87
CA LEU A 188 -3.28 11.40 -8.02
C LEU A 188 -4.77 11.06 -8.01
N VAL A 189 -5.53 11.59 -8.98
CA VAL A 189 -6.97 11.38 -9.12
C VAL A 189 -7.35 10.54 -10.33
N GLY A 190 -6.43 10.30 -11.25
CA GLY A 190 -6.66 9.44 -12.41
C GLY A 190 -5.37 9.06 -13.13
N ILE A 191 -5.52 8.14 -14.09
CA ILE A 191 -4.46 7.67 -14.98
C ILE A 191 -4.85 8.03 -16.41
N ASN A 192 -4.01 8.80 -17.08
CA ASN A 192 -4.18 9.21 -18.46
C ASN A 192 -4.00 8.02 -19.41
N GLY A 193 -4.80 7.88 -20.47
CA GLY A 193 -4.62 6.71 -21.31
C GLY A 193 -5.11 6.76 -22.75
N LEU A 194 -6.30 7.22 -23.01
CA LEU A 194 -6.91 7.02 -24.32
C LEU A 194 -7.25 8.35 -25.02
N SER A 195 -7.04 8.40 -26.32
CA SER A 195 -7.64 9.39 -27.21
C SER A 195 -8.81 8.77 -27.96
N VAL A 196 -9.99 9.33 -27.87
CA VAL A 196 -11.19 8.87 -28.56
C VAL A 196 -11.55 9.87 -29.66
N SER A 197 -11.49 9.45 -30.92
CA SER A 197 -12.02 10.23 -32.02
C SER A 197 -13.49 9.88 -32.23
N ASN A 198 -14.37 10.83 -32.08
CA ASN A 198 -15.77 10.65 -32.54
C ASN A 198 -15.80 10.62 -34.07
N GLY A 199 -16.15 9.47 -34.63
CA GLY A 199 -16.03 9.15 -36.06
C GLY A 199 -16.61 10.12 -37.08
N ASN A 200 -17.31 11.18 -36.65
CA ASN A 200 -17.92 12.22 -37.50
C ASN A 200 -17.47 13.65 -37.14
N SER A 201 -16.61 13.84 -36.15
CA SER A 201 -16.09 15.15 -35.76
C SER A 201 -14.56 15.15 -35.74
N ARG A 202 -13.95 16.30 -36.02
CA ARG A 202 -12.51 16.54 -35.86
C ARG A 202 -12.10 16.68 -34.36
N ALA A 203 -13.07 16.56 -33.45
CA ALA A 203 -12.82 16.66 -32.02
C ALA A 203 -12.27 15.32 -31.51
N VAL A 204 -11.16 15.41 -30.80
CA VAL A 204 -10.55 14.29 -30.12
C VAL A 204 -10.79 14.50 -28.62
N ASP A 205 -11.54 13.59 -28.00
CA ASP A 205 -11.67 13.54 -26.56
C ASP A 205 -10.53 12.72 -25.97
N PHE A 206 -9.98 13.16 -24.86
CA PHE A 206 -8.98 12.41 -24.11
C PHE A 206 -9.65 11.82 -22.87
N ALA A 207 -9.26 10.61 -22.53
CA ALA A 207 -9.88 9.89 -21.42
C ALA A 207 -8.85 9.35 -20.43
N GLY A 208 -9.25 9.34 -19.16
CA GLY A 208 -8.50 8.78 -18.05
C GLY A 208 -9.30 7.80 -17.22
N ILE A 209 -8.59 6.95 -16.50
CA ILE A 209 -9.17 5.98 -15.56
C ILE A 209 -9.14 6.59 -14.16
N PRO A 210 -10.29 6.71 -13.45
CA PRO A 210 -10.33 7.21 -12.09
C PRO A 210 -9.44 6.42 -11.13
N ILE A 211 -8.73 7.08 -10.23
CA ILE A 211 -7.82 6.41 -9.29
C ILE A 211 -8.54 5.45 -8.34
N ASN A 212 -9.82 5.70 -8.03
CA ASN A 212 -10.58 4.80 -7.16
C ASN A 212 -10.80 3.43 -7.80
N GLU A 213 -10.73 3.29 -9.12
CA GLU A 213 -10.73 1.98 -9.78
C GLU A 213 -9.48 1.16 -9.40
N TYR A 214 -8.30 1.78 -9.39
CA TYR A 214 -7.07 1.14 -8.90
C TYR A 214 -7.16 0.81 -7.40
N LYS A 215 -7.72 1.70 -6.58
CA LYS A 215 -7.83 1.49 -5.13
C LYS A 215 -8.59 0.22 -4.75
N LYS A 216 -9.54 -0.23 -5.56
CA LYS A 216 -10.27 -1.50 -5.35
C LYS A 216 -9.34 -2.72 -5.35
N TYR A 217 -8.20 -2.62 -6.01
CA TYR A 217 -7.24 -3.71 -6.19
C TYR A 217 -5.95 -3.57 -5.38
N GLN A 218 -5.73 -2.46 -4.67
CA GLN A 218 -4.48 -2.21 -3.92
C GLN A 218 -4.13 -3.36 -2.97
N ASN A 219 -5.10 -3.84 -2.19
CA ASN A 219 -4.88 -4.88 -1.19
C ASN A 219 -4.68 -6.27 -1.80
N ILE A 220 -5.20 -6.52 -3.00
CA ILE A 220 -5.07 -7.83 -3.68
C ILE A 220 -3.61 -8.04 -4.12
N PHE A 221 -2.92 -6.99 -4.54
CA PHE A 221 -1.57 -7.09 -5.08
C PHE A 221 -0.46 -6.91 -4.03
N ILE A 222 -0.79 -6.38 -2.86
CA ILE A 222 0.15 -6.33 -1.72
C ILE A 222 0.27 -7.72 -1.08
N VAL A 223 -0.79 -8.54 -1.12
CA VAL A 223 -0.89 -9.83 -0.40
C VAL A 223 -0.55 -11.04 -1.26
N SER A 224 -0.66 -10.97 -2.59
CA SER A 224 -0.56 -12.14 -3.47
C SER A 224 0.79 -12.29 -4.18
N GLN A 225 1.90 -12.18 -3.45
CA GLN A 225 3.15 -12.73 -3.96
C GLN A 225 3.70 -13.80 -3.00
N PRO A 226 3.81 -15.05 -3.43
CA PRO A 226 4.91 -15.85 -2.95
C PRO A 226 6.17 -15.05 -3.28
N THR A 227 7.05 -14.84 -2.31
CA THR A 227 8.41 -14.40 -2.56
C THR A 227 8.92 -15.12 -3.80
N PRO A 228 9.31 -14.44 -4.89
CA PRO A 228 9.98 -15.13 -5.97
C PRO A 228 11.18 -15.81 -5.35
N THR A 229 11.28 -17.12 -5.55
CA THR A 229 12.52 -17.84 -5.29
C THR A 229 13.61 -17.05 -6.01
N PRO A 230 14.62 -16.49 -5.33
CA PRO A 230 15.65 -15.72 -6.01
C PRO A 230 16.33 -16.66 -7.00
N GLN A 231 16.18 -16.44 -8.29
CA GLN A 231 17.19 -16.92 -9.21
C GLN A 231 18.48 -16.18 -8.84
N PRO A 232 19.58 -16.88 -8.61
CA PRO A 232 20.82 -16.24 -8.23
C PRO A 232 21.27 -15.32 -9.36
N ASN A 233 21.11 -14.00 -9.15
CA ASN A 233 21.84 -13.00 -9.91
C ASN A 233 23.27 -13.04 -9.38
N PRO A 234 24.30 -13.34 -10.16
CA PRO A 234 25.65 -13.57 -9.67
C PRO A 234 26.26 -12.37 -8.92
N ASP A 235 25.65 -11.18 -8.96
CA ASP A 235 26.17 -9.97 -8.31
C ASP A 235 25.34 -9.45 -7.12
N ASN A 236 24.26 -10.16 -6.71
CA ASN A 236 23.44 -9.73 -5.58
C ASN A 236 23.69 -10.64 -4.38
N THR A 237 24.86 -10.53 -3.80
CA THR A 237 25.16 -11.16 -2.51
C THR A 237 24.44 -10.38 -1.41
N PHE A 238 23.23 -10.84 -1.03
CA PHE A 238 22.64 -10.43 0.25
C PHE A 238 23.57 -10.95 1.36
N ASN A 239 24.40 -10.10 1.88
CA ASN A 239 25.21 -10.43 3.05
C ASN A 239 24.34 -10.31 4.29
N PHE A 240 23.90 -11.44 4.82
CA PHE A 240 23.30 -11.50 6.14
C PHE A 240 24.43 -11.56 7.18
N THR A 241 24.50 -10.56 8.03
CA THR A 241 25.38 -10.58 9.19
C THR A 241 24.52 -10.72 10.44
N LEU A 242 24.93 -11.58 11.37
CA LEU A 242 24.27 -11.69 12.66
C LEU A 242 24.40 -10.34 13.39
N ALA A 243 23.30 -9.64 13.57
CA ALA A 243 23.27 -8.35 14.26
C ALA A 243 23.19 -8.55 15.78
N GLN A 244 22.38 -9.53 16.23
CA GLN A 244 22.13 -9.75 17.65
C GLN A 244 21.60 -11.15 17.90
N THR A 245 21.88 -11.69 19.08
CA THR A 245 21.27 -12.92 19.61
C THR A 245 20.45 -12.59 20.85
N LEU A 246 19.16 -12.99 20.85
CA LEU A 246 18.26 -12.83 21.99
C LEU A 246 18.18 -14.17 22.71
N ALA A 247 18.58 -14.22 23.97
CA ALA A 247 18.70 -15.46 24.75
C ALA A 247 18.08 -15.25 26.13
N ASP A 248 16.82 -15.64 26.31
CA ASP A 248 16.13 -15.61 27.60
C ASP A 248 15.05 -16.71 27.72
N HIS A 249 14.68 -17.38 26.62
CA HIS A 249 13.86 -18.58 26.68
C HIS A 249 14.62 -19.75 27.31
N SER A 250 13.92 -20.55 28.12
CA SER A 250 14.48 -21.76 28.74
C SER A 250 14.17 -23.05 27.96
N GLY A 251 13.48 -22.95 26.82
CA GLY A 251 13.15 -24.03 25.90
C GLY A 251 13.32 -23.57 24.44
N ASP A 252 13.13 -24.50 23.50
CA ASP A 252 13.27 -24.22 22.07
C ASP A 252 12.33 -23.08 21.64
N VAL A 253 12.79 -22.22 20.73
CA VAL A 253 11.98 -21.14 20.15
C VAL A 253 11.37 -21.65 18.85
N ASN A 254 10.05 -21.82 18.83
CA ASN A 254 9.31 -22.42 17.72
C ASN A 254 8.81 -21.39 16.69
N SER A 255 8.64 -20.14 17.09
CA SER A 255 8.05 -19.11 16.26
C SER A 255 8.52 -17.72 16.67
N VAL A 256 8.71 -16.87 15.69
CA VAL A 256 8.94 -15.44 15.88
C VAL A 256 8.05 -14.63 14.95
N ALA A 257 7.59 -13.45 15.38
CA ALA A 257 6.78 -12.55 14.58
C ALA A 257 7.07 -11.09 14.93
N TRP A 258 7.38 -10.28 13.91
CA TRP A 258 7.48 -8.84 14.05
C TRP A 258 6.12 -8.18 14.17
N SER A 259 5.99 -7.14 15.00
CA SER A 259 4.85 -6.24 14.95
C SER A 259 4.82 -5.51 13.60
N PRO A 260 3.64 -5.11 13.08
CA PRO A 260 3.53 -4.48 11.77
C PRO A 260 4.34 -3.20 11.61
N ASP A 261 4.60 -2.48 12.69
CA ASP A 261 5.43 -1.27 12.74
C ASP A 261 6.92 -1.56 12.93
N GLY A 262 7.31 -2.84 13.12
CA GLY A 262 8.68 -3.27 13.36
C GLY A 262 9.24 -2.89 14.73
N SER A 263 8.44 -2.33 15.62
CA SER A 263 8.92 -1.85 16.94
C SER A 263 9.18 -2.98 17.93
N THR A 264 8.44 -4.09 17.80
CA THR A 264 8.56 -5.23 18.71
C THR A 264 8.63 -6.56 17.96
N LEU A 265 9.31 -7.54 18.57
CA LEU A 265 9.35 -8.92 18.13
C LEU A 265 8.68 -9.79 19.20
N ALA A 266 7.81 -10.71 18.79
CA ALA A 266 7.25 -11.73 19.66
C ALA A 266 7.93 -13.07 19.36
N SER A 267 8.19 -13.89 20.40
CA SER A 267 8.69 -15.27 20.26
C SER A 267 7.88 -16.23 21.11
N GLY A 268 7.53 -17.40 20.54
CA GLY A 268 6.82 -18.48 21.23
C GLY A 268 7.73 -19.69 21.44
N SER A 269 7.68 -20.33 22.60
CA SER A 269 8.66 -21.33 23.01
C SER A 269 8.07 -22.56 23.69
N ASP A 270 8.89 -23.60 23.75
CA ASP A 270 8.67 -24.82 24.51
C ASP A 270 8.61 -24.57 26.04
N ASP A 271 9.14 -23.45 26.50
CA ASP A 271 9.00 -23.02 27.88
C ASP A 271 7.58 -22.55 28.25
N ARG A 272 6.61 -22.65 27.32
CA ARG A 272 5.18 -22.33 27.43
C ARG A 272 4.89 -20.85 27.51
N THR A 273 5.91 -20.00 27.28
CA THR A 273 5.79 -18.55 27.31
C THR A 273 5.89 -17.95 25.93
N ILE A 274 5.42 -16.71 25.84
CA ILE A 274 5.68 -15.81 24.74
C ILE A 274 6.53 -14.67 25.30
N LYS A 275 7.62 -14.32 24.65
CA LYS A 275 8.43 -13.18 25.03
C LYS A 275 8.26 -12.06 24.01
N ILE A 276 8.22 -10.81 24.51
CA ILE A 276 8.12 -9.59 23.72
C ILE A 276 9.44 -8.84 23.86
N TRP A 277 10.05 -8.51 22.76
CA TRP A 277 11.37 -7.89 22.67
C TRP A 277 11.28 -6.54 21.98
N ASP A 278 12.08 -5.57 22.41
CA ASP A 278 12.29 -4.32 21.68
C ASP A 278 13.00 -4.59 20.35
N GLY A 279 12.38 -4.23 19.25
CA GLY A 279 12.88 -4.56 17.90
C GLY A 279 14.20 -3.89 17.53
N ARG A 280 14.55 -2.79 18.20
CA ARG A 280 15.78 -2.03 17.94
C ARG A 280 16.93 -2.42 18.87
N THR A 281 16.63 -2.64 20.14
CA THR A 281 17.67 -2.90 21.17
C THR A 281 17.79 -4.36 21.52
N GLY A 282 16.79 -5.20 21.18
CA GLY A 282 16.73 -6.60 21.57
C GLY A 282 16.46 -6.85 23.04
N ASN A 283 16.15 -5.81 23.81
CA ASN A 283 15.84 -5.96 25.24
C ASN A 283 14.49 -6.66 25.42
N LEU A 284 14.40 -7.53 26.42
CA LEU A 284 13.14 -8.14 26.80
C LEU A 284 12.22 -7.06 27.40
N LEU A 285 11.06 -6.86 26.80
CA LEU A 285 10.01 -5.95 27.25
C LEU A 285 8.99 -6.62 28.18
N GLY A 286 8.74 -7.92 27.97
CA GLY A 286 7.80 -8.67 28.78
C GLY A 286 7.70 -10.14 28.44
N THR A 287 7.11 -10.91 29.37
CA THR A 287 6.83 -12.33 29.18
C THR A 287 5.33 -12.58 29.39
N LEU A 288 4.69 -13.16 28.37
CA LEU A 288 3.26 -13.52 28.42
C LEU A 288 3.16 -14.99 28.85
N SER A 289 2.57 -15.19 30.01
CA SER A 289 2.33 -16.53 30.58
C SER A 289 0.84 -16.83 30.59
N GLY A 290 0.46 -18.08 30.28
CA GLY A 290 -0.94 -18.48 30.26
C GLY A 290 -1.24 -19.75 29.47
N HIS A 291 -0.39 -20.13 28.49
CA HIS A 291 -0.44 -21.45 27.90
C HIS A 291 0.05 -22.51 28.90
N SER A 292 -0.63 -23.66 28.97
CA SER A 292 -0.23 -24.74 29.84
C SER A 292 0.76 -25.71 29.20
N ARG A 293 1.02 -25.57 27.90
CA ARG A 293 1.93 -26.36 27.09
C ARG A 293 2.71 -25.48 26.09
N LEU A 294 3.58 -26.09 25.30
CA LEU A 294 4.43 -25.45 24.30
C LEU A 294 3.67 -24.50 23.40
N VAL A 295 4.28 -23.36 23.07
CA VAL A 295 3.76 -22.38 22.11
C VAL A 295 4.42 -22.62 20.76
N TRP A 296 3.63 -23.00 19.77
CA TRP A 296 4.08 -23.34 18.43
C TRP A 296 4.10 -22.18 17.45
N SER A 297 3.21 -21.22 17.62
CA SER A 297 3.05 -20.15 16.64
C SER A 297 2.60 -18.88 17.33
N VAL A 298 3.14 -17.76 16.87
CA VAL A 298 2.70 -16.41 17.24
C VAL A 298 2.48 -15.57 15.99
N ALA A 299 1.46 -14.69 16.01
CA ALA A 299 1.15 -13.81 14.89
C ALA A 299 0.53 -12.49 15.39
N TRP A 300 1.10 -11.36 14.97
CA TRP A 300 0.54 -10.04 15.21
C TRP A 300 -0.64 -9.76 14.28
N SER A 301 -1.68 -9.10 14.80
CA SER A 301 -2.73 -8.54 13.96
C SER A 301 -2.17 -7.41 13.07
N PRO A 302 -2.73 -7.17 11.88
CA PRO A 302 -2.21 -6.15 10.96
C PRO A 302 -2.20 -4.73 11.51
N ASP A 303 -3.05 -4.44 12.51
CA ASP A 303 -3.10 -3.16 13.19
C ASP A 303 -2.17 -3.07 14.42
N GLY A 304 -1.44 -4.15 14.74
CA GLY A 304 -0.51 -4.23 15.88
C GLY A 304 -1.17 -4.25 17.26
N ARG A 305 -2.51 -4.24 17.33
CA ARG A 305 -3.23 -4.14 18.61
C ARG A 305 -3.31 -5.45 19.37
N THR A 306 -3.24 -6.58 18.67
CA THR A 306 -3.35 -7.90 19.26
C THR A 306 -2.29 -8.86 18.75
N LEU A 307 -1.90 -9.81 19.60
CA LEU A 307 -1.07 -10.94 19.26
C LEU A 307 -1.88 -12.20 19.44
N ALA A 308 -1.83 -13.12 18.47
CA ALA A 308 -2.39 -14.46 18.58
C ALA A 308 -1.29 -15.48 18.83
N SER A 309 -1.57 -16.52 19.64
CA SER A 309 -0.67 -17.63 19.86
C SER A 309 -1.40 -18.97 19.81
N GLY A 310 -0.77 -19.98 19.18
CA GLY A 310 -1.26 -21.36 19.11
C GLY A 310 -0.38 -22.30 19.91
N SER A 311 -0.98 -23.29 20.60
CA SER A 311 -0.27 -24.14 21.55
C SER A 311 -0.69 -25.61 21.51
N ASP A 312 0.19 -26.46 22.04
CA ASP A 312 -0.08 -27.86 22.36
C ASP A 312 -1.20 -28.05 23.39
N ASP A 313 -1.59 -26.99 24.10
CA ASP A 313 -2.75 -27.01 25.01
C ASP A 313 -4.10 -27.00 24.27
N LYS A 314 -4.08 -27.08 22.92
CA LYS A 314 -5.21 -27.13 22.00
C LYS A 314 -5.98 -25.82 21.90
N THR A 315 -5.46 -24.75 22.49
CA THR A 315 -6.08 -23.44 22.49
C THR A 315 -5.30 -22.44 21.64
N ILE A 316 -6.01 -21.38 21.26
CA ILE A 316 -5.41 -20.16 20.75
C ILE A 316 -5.66 -19.10 21.83
N LYS A 317 -4.66 -18.30 22.11
CA LYS A 317 -4.80 -17.14 23.00
C LYS A 317 -4.61 -15.85 22.25
N ILE A 318 -5.42 -14.86 22.60
CA ILE A 318 -5.35 -13.50 22.05
C ILE A 318 -4.91 -12.58 23.18
N TRP A 319 -3.86 -11.83 22.91
CA TRP A 319 -3.21 -10.95 23.86
C TRP A 319 -3.32 -9.49 23.41
N ASP A 320 -3.46 -8.56 24.34
CA ASP A 320 -3.34 -7.13 24.05
C ASP A 320 -1.89 -6.80 23.66
N GLY A 321 -1.70 -6.22 22.48
CA GLY A 321 -0.37 -5.95 21.92
C GLY A 321 0.43 -4.91 22.69
N ARG A 322 -0.23 -4.04 23.44
CA ARG A 322 0.41 -2.97 24.21
C ARG A 322 0.70 -3.36 25.67
N THR A 323 -0.25 -4.07 26.30
CA THR A 323 -0.17 -4.38 27.73
C THR A 323 0.30 -5.81 28.02
N GLY A 324 0.25 -6.69 27.01
CA GLY A 324 0.54 -8.11 27.17
C GLY A 324 -0.56 -8.91 27.89
N ASN A 325 -1.69 -8.29 28.22
CA ASN A 325 -2.77 -8.97 28.95
C ASN A 325 -3.50 -9.97 28.06
N LEU A 326 -3.88 -11.10 28.63
CA LEU A 326 -4.72 -12.08 27.94
C LEU A 326 -6.12 -11.51 27.76
N LEU A 327 -6.54 -11.33 26.52
CA LEU A 327 -7.87 -10.83 26.15
C LEU A 327 -8.87 -11.96 25.99
N ARG A 328 -8.47 -13.07 25.36
CA ARG A 328 -9.37 -14.19 25.05
C ARG A 328 -8.63 -15.50 24.87
N THR A 329 -9.30 -16.60 25.23
CA THR A 329 -8.89 -17.95 24.85
C THR A 329 -9.93 -18.53 23.91
N LEU A 330 -9.48 -19.01 22.73
CA LEU A 330 -10.32 -19.67 21.73
C LEU A 330 -10.11 -21.18 21.86
N SER A 331 -11.20 -21.88 22.18
CA SER A 331 -11.24 -23.35 22.28
C SER A 331 -12.07 -23.89 21.13
N GLY A 332 -11.68 -25.06 20.60
CA GLY A 332 -12.44 -25.69 19.51
C GLY A 332 -11.63 -26.71 18.73
N HIS A 333 -10.29 -26.64 18.74
CA HIS A 333 -9.45 -27.72 18.24
C HIS A 333 -9.40 -28.89 19.24
N SER A 334 -9.45 -30.11 18.70
CA SER A 334 -9.34 -31.32 19.52
C SER A 334 -7.89 -31.79 19.74
N ASN A 335 -6.93 -31.16 19.03
CA ASN A 335 -5.51 -31.45 19.12
C ASN A 335 -4.67 -30.16 19.02
N TRP A 336 -3.36 -30.26 19.05
CA TRP A 336 -2.38 -29.19 19.10
C TRP A 336 -2.59 -28.16 17.99
N VAL A 337 -2.54 -26.88 18.33
CA VAL A 337 -2.59 -25.78 17.37
C VAL A 337 -1.18 -25.43 16.94
N ARG A 338 -0.82 -25.77 15.71
CA ARG A 338 0.53 -25.61 15.15
C ARG A 338 0.77 -24.29 14.43
N SER A 339 -0.29 -23.64 13.99
CA SER A 339 -0.17 -22.41 13.21
C SER A 339 -1.33 -21.47 13.47
N VAL A 340 -1.06 -20.18 13.55
CA VAL A 340 -2.05 -19.12 13.57
C VAL A 340 -1.66 -18.03 12.58
N ALA A 341 -2.63 -17.44 11.87
CA ALA A 341 -2.40 -16.38 10.91
C ALA A 341 -3.61 -15.44 10.85
N TRP A 342 -3.38 -14.14 10.94
CA TRP A 342 -4.40 -13.13 10.73
C TRP A 342 -4.68 -12.91 9.25
N SER A 343 -5.95 -12.64 8.90
CA SER A 343 -6.25 -12.08 7.59
C SER A 343 -5.65 -10.68 7.45
N PRO A 344 -5.31 -10.25 6.23
CA PRO A 344 -4.67 -8.95 6.01
C PRO A 344 -5.48 -7.75 6.48
N ASP A 345 -6.81 -7.88 6.46
CA ASP A 345 -7.75 -6.86 6.95
C ASP A 345 -7.99 -6.95 8.48
N GLY A 346 -7.41 -7.96 9.13
CA GLY A 346 -7.57 -8.23 10.56
C GLY A 346 -9.00 -8.68 10.96
N SER A 347 -9.89 -8.93 10.01
CA SER A 347 -11.28 -9.33 10.29
C SER A 347 -11.41 -10.77 10.73
N THR A 348 -10.42 -11.62 10.42
CA THR A 348 -10.42 -13.04 10.75
C THR A 348 -9.04 -13.53 11.20
N LEU A 349 -9.03 -14.57 12.00
CA LEU A 349 -7.84 -15.35 12.36
C LEU A 349 -8.04 -16.78 11.85
N ALA A 350 -7.05 -17.32 11.15
CA ALA A 350 -7.00 -18.74 10.79
C ALA A 350 -6.12 -19.50 11.77
N SER A 351 -6.46 -20.75 12.04
CA SER A 351 -5.64 -21.68 12.83
C SER A 351 -5.58 -23.06 12.20
N GLY A 352 -4.39 -23.65 12.16
CA GLY A 352 -4.13 -25.01 11.71
C GLY A 352 -3.74 -25.91 12.88
N SER A 353 -4.28 -27.14 12.89
CA SER A 353 -4.10 -28.05 14.01
C SER A 353 -3.75 -29.48 13.56
N VAL A 354 -3.13 -30.23 14.46
CA VAL A 354 -2.91 -31.67 14.35
C VAL A 354 -4.21 -32.49 14.37
N ASP A 355 -5.37 -31.85 14.60
CA ASP A 355 -6.69 -32.47 14.43
C ASP A 355 -7.10 -32.55 12.94
N ASN A 356 -6.19 -32.25 12.01
CA ASN A 356 -6.37 -32.23 10.55
C ASN A 356 -7.39 -31.18 10.05
N THR A 357 -7.68 -30.14 10.86
CA THR A 357 -8.59 -29.08 10.48
C THR A 357 -7.94 -27.72 10.46
N ILE A 358 -8.50 -26.84 9.63
CA ILE A 358 -8.31 -25.40 9.71
C ILE A 358 -9.58 -24.78 10.27
N LYS A 359 -9.46 -23.88 11.23
CA LYS A 359 -10.58 -23.11 11.75
C LYS A 359 -10.38 -21.62 11.46
N ILE A 360 -11.49 -20.97 11.09
CA ILE A 360 -11.53 -19.53 10.83
C ILE A 360 -12.38 -18.88 11.94
N TRP A 361 -11.78 -17.95 12.65
CA TRP A 361 -12.36 -17.21 13.76
C TRP A 361 -12.66 -15.79 13.31
N ARG A 362 -13.91 -15.35 13.40
CA ARG A 362 -14.30 -13.99 13.06
C ARG A 362 -14.11 -13.06 14.24
N VAL A 363 -13.54 -11.89 13.99
CA VAL A 363 -13.41 -10.83 14.99
C VAL A 363 -14.67 -9.98 14.93
N SER A 364 -15.45 -9.97 16.02
CA SER A 364 -16.65 -9.14 16.16
C SER A 364 -16.43 -8.13 17.30
N GLY A 365 -16.86 -6.87 17.12
CA GLY A 365 -16.82 -5.84 18.17
C GLY A 365 -15.50 -5.04 18.23
N ARG A 366 -15.01 -4.57 17.07
CA ARG A 366 -14.00 -3.50 17.01
C ARG A 366 -14.65 -2.13 16.97
#